data_0bd305f255a5aaa977fbb99a36790da2
#
_entry.id   0bd305f255a5aaa977fbb99a36790da2
#
_cell.length_a   1.000
_cell.length_b   1.000
_cell.length_c   1.000
_cell.angle_alpha   90.00
_cell.angle_beta   90.00
_cell.angle_gamma   90.00
#
_symmetry.space_group_name_H-M   'P 1'
#
loop_
_entity.id
_entity.type
_entity.pdbx_description
1 polymer ?
#
loop_
_entity_poly.entity_id
_entity_poly.type
_entity_poly.pdbx_seq_one_letter_code
_entity_poly.pdbx_strand_id
1 'polypeptide(L)'
;MTQSREPIHAPRGTQLSCKSWATEGAMRMLMNNLDPEVAEHPDQLIVYGGSGRAARSWDAYAAIIRTLQGLNEDETLLVQSGKPVGVLRTHEWAPRVLIANSNLVPQWATWEEFRRLEQLGLTMYGQMTAGSWIYIGTQGILQGTYETFAAVAAKRFGGTLQGTITLTAGLGGMGGAQPLAVTMNGGVAICVDCDQSRISRRIEYGYLDEQADDIGDAVRRAVAARNENKALSIGLLGNAADIFTELLASGAPIDIVTDQTSAHDPLTYLPQGVAFEDMAALRAEDPEGFTRRARESMAAHVAAMVGFLDGGAEVFDYGNSIRGEAELAGYSRAFDFPGFVPAYIRPLFCEGKGPFRWAALSGDPKDITATDQAILDLFPQNESLARWIRLAEEKVHLQGLPARICWLGYGERNLAGVRFNEMVANGELAAPIVLGRDHLDCGSVASPYRETEAMADGSDAIADWPLLNALVNTASGASWVSIHHGGGVGIGRSIHAGQVCVADGSEMAGRKLERVLTNDPAMGVIRHTDAGYDEAAEVATQRGVRVPMAEQ
;
A
#
# COMPACT_ATOMS: atom_id res chain seq x y z
N MET A 1 16.44 -0.13 29.98
CA MET A 1 16.07 1.26 29.74
C MET A 1 16.53 1.60 28.33
N THR A 2 15.65 1.56 27.34
CA THR A 2 15.91 2.04 25.98
C THR A 2 16.03 3.55 26.07
N GLN A 3 17.22 4.10 25.78
CA GLN A 3 17.37 5.54 25.59
C GLN A 3 16.38 5.95 24.50
N SER A 4 15.48 6.89 24.79
CA SER A 4 14.59 7.49 23.79
C SER A 4 15.50 8.14 22.73
N ARG A 5 15.45 7.62 21.50
CA ARG A 5 16.15 8.25 20.37
C ARG A 5 15.40 9.52 19.97
N GLU A 6 16.14 10.49 19.48
CA GLU A 6 15.50 11.66 18.87
C GLU A 6 14.64 11.24 17.67
N PRO A 7 13.47 11.87 17.45
CA PRO A 7 12.63 11.63 16.29
C PRO A 7 13.43 11.79 14.99
N ILE A 8 13.18 10.90 14.03
CA ILE A 8 13.82 10.97 12.71
C ILE A 8 12.94 11.80 11.80
N HIS A 9 13.52 12.83 11.19
CA HIS A 9 12.92 13.61 10.13
C HIS A 9 13.86 13.64 8.93
N ALA A 10 13.29 13.49 7.74
CA ALA A 10 14.07 13.59 6.50
C ALA A 10 14.56 15.04 6.31
N PRO A 11 15.82 15.26 5.86
CA PRO A 11 16.26 16.59 5.43
C PRO A 11 15.35 17.14 4.34
N ARG A 12 15.17 18.48 4.33
CA ARG A 12 14.31 19.20 3.40
C ARG A 12 15.11 20.23 2.61
N GLY A 13 14.63 20.58 1.41
CA GLY A 13 15.26 21.61 0.56
C GLY A 13 16.37 21.06 -0.33
N THR A 14 17.24 21.96 -0.82
CA THR A 14 18.21 21.70 -1.89
C THR A 14 19.61 21.28 -1.42
N GLN A 15 19.85 21.25 -0.11
CA GLN A 15 21.16 20.86 0.41
C GLN A 15 21.34 19.34 0.35
N LEU A 16 22.36 18.88 -0.37
CA LEU A 16 22.75 17.49 -0.46
C LEU A 16 23.58 17.04 0.75
N SER A 17 23.22 15.87 1.30
CA SER A 17 24.04 15.11 2.25
C SER A 17 24.78 13.96 1.55
N CYS A 18 24.30 13.55 0.38
CA CYS A 18 24.86 12.53 -0.50
C CYS A 18 25.58 13.14 -1.70
N LYS A 19 26.21 12.31 -2.54
CA LYS A 19 26.93 12.77 -3.74
C LYS A 19 26.02 12.99 -4.95
N SER A 20 24.81 12.44 -4.95
CA SER A 20 23.83 12.60 -6.03
C SER A 20 22.40 12.68 -5.49
N TRP A 21 21.48 13.23 -6.29
CA TRP A 21 20.07 13.27 -5.92
C TRP A 21 19.42 11.88 -5.88
N ALA A 22 19.92 10.91 -6.65
CA ALA A 22 19.41 9.54 -6.60
C ALA A 22 19.68 8.88 -5.24
N THR A 23 20.87 9.07 -4.67
CA THR A 23 21.24 8.57 -3.34
C THR A 23 20.62 9.41 -2.21
N GLU A 24 20.53 10.72 -2.40
CA GLU A 24 19.85 11.63 -1.47
C GLU A 24 18.36 11.30 -1.36
N GLY A 25 17.69 11.06 -2.50
CA GLY A 25 16.29 10.64 -2.53
C GLY A 25 16.06 9.35 -1.76
N ALA A 26 16.90 8.33 -1.99
CA ALA A 26 16.83 7.06 -1.27
C ALA A 26 17.04 7.25 0.24
N MET A 27 18.01 8.08 0.65
CA MET A 27 18.29 8.40 2.04
C MET A 27 17.11 9.13 2.70
N ARG A 28 16.61 10.20 2.07
CA ARG A 28 15.49 10.97 2.62
C ARG A 28 14.21 10.14 2.73
N MET A 29 13.94 9.28 1.74
CA MET A 29 12.78 8.40 1.77
C MET A 29 12.90 7.31 2.84
N LEU A 30 14.09 6.73 3.07
CA LEU A 30 14.33 5.83 4.21
C LEU A 30 14.08 6.54 5.55
N MET A 31 14.55 7.79 5.70
CA MET A 31 14.31 8.60 6.90
C MET A 31 12.83 8.95 7.05
N ASN A 32 12.16 9.34 5.95
CA ASN A 32 10.74 9.66 5.94
C ASN A 32 9.87 8.45 6.34
N ASN A 33 10.27 7.22 6.00
CA ASN A 33 9.59 6.01 6.46
C ASN A 33 9.56 5.87 7.99
N LEU A 34 10.48 6.53 8.70
CA LEU A 34 10.60 6.50 10.15
C LEU A 34 10.21 7.83 10.83
N ASP A 35 9.69 8.78 10.04
CA ASP A 35 9.11 10.00 10.58
C ASP A 35 7.93 9.66 11.51
N PRO A 36 7.81 10.25 12.69
CA PRO A 36 6.71 9.99 13.63
C PRO A 36 5.30 10.23 13.05
N GLU A 37 5.18 11.11 12.07
CA GLU A 37 3.91 11.32 11.37
C GLU A 37 3.58 10.18 10.40
N VAL A 38 4.58 9.42 9.94
CA VAL A 38 4.46 8.37 8.92
C VAL A 38 4.43 6.98 9.54
N ALA A 39 5.40 6.65 10.41
CA ALA A 39 5.57 5.31 10.98
C ALA A 39 4.59 5.00 12.12
N GLU A 40 4.25 3.71 12.27
CA GLU A 40 3.47 3.21 13.42
C GLU A 40 4.32 3.14 14.70
N HIS A 41 5.54 2.54 14.60
CA HIS A 41 6.47 2.39 15.74
C HIS A 41 7.90 2.69 15.28
N PRO A 42 8.26 3.97 15.08
CA PRO A 42 9.55 4.36 14.53
C PRO A 42 10.72 3.95 15.44
N ASP A 43 10.54 3.90 16.75
CA ASP A 43 11.54 3.43 17.73
C ASP A 43 11.95 1.96 17.52
N GLN A 44 11.07 1.14 16.91
CA GLN A 44 11.28 -0.26 16.57
C GLN A 44 11.60 -0.48 15.08
N LEU A 45 11.81 0.60 14.30
CA LEU A 45 11.95 0.58 12.84
C LEU A 45 10.72 0.07 12.10
N ILE A 46 9.56 -0.02 12.77
CA ILE A 46 8.31 -0.51 12.19
C ILE A 46 7.58 0.67 11.53
N VAL A 47 7.34 0.53 10.25
CA VAL A 47 6.71 1.55 9.41
C VAL A 47 5.20 1.38 9.40
N TYR A 48 4.70 0.19 9.06
CA TYR A 48 3.27 -0.14 9.07
C TYR A 48 3.00 -1.65 9.13
N GLY A 49 1.73 -2.00 9.29
CA GLY A 49 1.27 -3.40 9.26
C GLY A 49 1.75 -4.24 10.44
N GLY A 50 2.04 -3.59 11.57
CA GLY A 50 2.45 -4.23 12.83
C GLY A 50 3.88 -4.77 12.87
N SER A 51 4.49 -5.11 11.74
CA SER A 51 5.85 -5.71 11.68
C SER A 51 6.70 -5.31 10.49
N GLY A 52 6.18 -4.54 9.54
CA GLY A 52 6.89 -4.11 8.33
C GLY A 52 7.97 -3.07 8.65
N ARG A 53 9.26 -3.44 8.43
CA ARG A 53 10.42 -2.62 8.82
C ARG A 53 11.09 -1.93 7.64
N ALA A 54 11.66 -0.75 7.91
CA ALA A 54 12.50 0.00 6.97
C ALA A 54 13.96 -0.49 6.91
N ALA A 55 14.48 -1.00 8.04
CA ALA A 55 15.82 -1.57 8.17
C ALA A 55 15.82 -2.70 9.20
N ARG A 56 16.79 -3.62 9.10
CA ARG A 56 16.88 -4.82 9.96
C ARG A 56 17.15 -4.46 11.44
N SER A 57 18.00 -3.50 11.66
CA SER A 57 18.40 -3.00 12.98
C SER A 57 18.82 -1.54 12.89
N TRP A 58 18.99 -0.89 14.04
CA TRP A 58 19.51 0.47 14.09
C TRP A 58 20.94 0.59 13.55
N ASP A 59 21.78 -0.42 13.78
CA ASP A 59 23.14 -0.46 13.22
C ASP A 59 23.09 -0.59 11.67
N ALA A 60 22.18 -1.40 11.15
CA ALA A 60 21.94 -1.52 9.71
C ALA A 60 21.42 -0.20 9.12
N TYR A 61 20.45 0.45 9.78
CA TYR A 61 19.96 1.78 9.39
C TYR A 61 21.10 2.79 9.31
N ALA A 62 21.90 2.92 10.37
CA ALA A 62 23.04 3.84 10.39
C ALA A 62 24.08 3.52 9.32
N ALA A 63 24.31 2.23 9.04
CA ALA A 63 25.22 1.80 7.97
C ALA A 63 24.67 2.12 6.58
N ILE A 64 23.37 1.96 6.34
CA ILE A 64 22.72 2.35 5.07
C ILE A 64 22.89 3.86 4.85
N ILE A 65 22.58 4.70 5.85
CA ILE A 65 22.71 6.16 5.75
C ILE A 65 24.16 6.55 5.39
N ARG A 66 25.14 6.06 6.14
CA ARG A 66 26.57 6.37 5.87
C ARG A 66 27.01 5.91 4.47
N THR A 67 26.52 4.74 4.03
CA THR A 67 26.86 4.22 2.72
C THR A 67 26.27 5.08 1.60
N LEU A 68 25.00 5.47 1.71
CA LEU A 68 24.34 6.35 0.73
C LEU A 68 25.04 7.71 0.61
N GLN A 69 25.49 8.28 1.75
CA GLN A 69 26.24 9.54 1.76
C GLN A 69 27.59 9.43 1.02
N GLY A 70 28.23 8.26 1.08
CA GLY A 70 29.53 8.01 0.44
C GLY A 70 29.48 7.45 -0.98
N LEU A 71 28.33 6.97 -1.43
CA LEU A 71 28.17 6.21 -2.68
C LEU A 71 28.45 7.08 -3.92
N ASN A 72 29.28 6.58 -4.83
CA ASN A 72 29.58 7.24 -6.10
C ASN A 72 28.47 6.96 -7.12
N GLU A 73 28.44 7.77 -8.18
CA GLU A 73 27.39 7.67 -9.23
C GLU A 73 27.51 6.40 -10.09
N ASP A 74 28.66 5.73 -10.08
CA ASP A 74 28.90 4.45 -10.75
C ASP A 74 28.89 3.23 -9.80
N GLU A 75 28.42 3.42 -8.56
CA GLU A 75 28.32 2.36 -7.54
C GLU A 75 26.87 2.02 -7.21
N THR A 76 26.65 0.77 -6.84
CA THR A 76 25.35 0.25 -6.41
C THR A 76 25.47 -0.40 -5.03
N LEU A 77 24.66 0.06 -4.09
CA LEU A 77 24.48 -0.53 -2.78
C LEU A 77 23.56 -1.74 -2.86
N LEU A 78 23.98 -2.87 -2.28
CA LEU A 78 23.15 -4.07 -2.12
C LEU A 78 22.60 -4.15 -0.69
N VAL A 79 21.27 -4.29 -0.58
CA VAL A 79 20.56 -4.41 0.70
C VAL A 79 19.80 -5.73 0.75
N GLN A 80 20.19 -6.59 1.69
CA GLN A 80 19.57 -7.89 1.94
C GLN A 80 18.77 -7.84 3.23
N SER A 81 17.44 -7.94 3.13
CA SER A 81 16.51 -7.88 4.27
C SER A 81 16.89 -6.77 5.25
N GLY A 82 16.95 -5.51 4.74
CA GLY A 82 17.22 -4.32 5.53
C GLY A 82 18.66 -4.16 6.07
N LYS A 83 19.61 -4.98 5.61
CA LYS A 83 21.04 -4.89 5.95
C LYS A 83 21.86 -4.53 4.71
N PRO A 84 22.71 -3.48 4.74
CA PRO A 84 23.65 -3.22 3.66
C PRO A 84 24.73 -4.31 3.67
N VAL A 85 24.88 -5.04 2.57
CA VAL A 85 25.76 -6.20 2.50
C VAL A 85 26.94 -6.01 1.54
N GLY A 86 26.89 -5.01 0.67
CA GLY A 86 27.99 -4.73 -0.23
C GLY A 86 27.73 -3.51 -1.11
N VAL A 87 28.83 -2.96 -1.63
CA VAL A 87 28.83 -1.92 -2.68
C VAL A 87 29.62 -2.47 -3.85
N LEU A 88 29.02 -2.43 -5.02
CA LEU A 88 29.65 -2.90 -6.25
C LEU A 88 29.73 -1.76 -7.26
N ARG A 89 30.80 -1.74 -8.03
CA ARG A 89 30.91 -0.85 -9.16
C ARG A 89 30.02 -1.34 -10.29
N THR A 90 29.18 -0.46 -10.79
CA THR A 90 28.27 -0.70 -11.91
C THR A 90 28.51 0.35 -13.00
N HIS A 91 27.53 1.20 -13.27
CA HIS A 91 27.66 2.32 -14.20
C HIS A 91 26.58 3.39 -13.86
N GLU A 92 26.71 4.57 -14.40
CA GLU A 92 25.85 5.74 -14.12
C GLU A 92 24.35 5.52 -14.41
N TRP A 93 24.01 4.62 -15.33
CA TRP A 93 22.63 4.27 -15.66
C TRP A 93 22.03 3.25 -14.70
N ALA A 94 22.84 2.49 -13.97
CA ALA A 94 22.37 1.46 -13.06
C ALA A 94 21.64 2.06 -11.84
N PRO A 95 20.76 1.31 -11.20
CA PRO A 95 20.21 1.67 -9.90
C PRO A 95 21.30 1.92 -8.87
N ARG A 96 21.09 2.93 -8.03
CA ARG A 96 22.00 3.20 -6.88
C ARG A 96 21.79 2.23 -5.73
N VAL A 97 20.61 1.62 -5.63
CA VAL A 97 20.31 0.61 -4.60
C VAL A 97 19.53 -0.55 -5.20
N LEU A 98 19.91 -1.76 -4.84
CA LEU A 98 19.16 -2.98 -5.11
C LEU A 98 18.81 -3.64 -3.78
N ILE A 99 17.53 -3.92 -3.59
CA ILE A 99 16.97 -4.42 -2.34
C ILE A 99 16.30 -5.78 -2.58
N ALA A 100 16.58 -6.75 -1.71
CA ALA A 100 15.83 -8.01 -1.65
C ALA A 100 15.42 -8.27 -0.20
N ASN A 101 14.11 -8.38 0.06
CA ASN A 101 13.57 -8.54 1.41
C ASN A 101 12.78 -9.82 1.57
N SER A 102 13.06 -10.57 2.62
CA SER A 102 12.27 -11.71 3.11
C SER A 102 12.14 -12.88 2.12
N ASN A 103 12.87 -12.86 1.00
CA ASN A 103 12.74 -13.90 -0.02
C ASN A 103 13.29 -15.24 0.49
N LEU A 104 12.44 -16.23 0.57
CA LEU A 104 12.76 -17.61 0.94
C LEU A 104 12.53 -18.54 -0.25
N VAL A 105 13.30 -19.63 -0.28
CA VAL A 105 13.07 -20.72 -1.24
C VAL A 105 11.68 -21.31 -0.97
N PRO A 106 10.85 -21.62 -1.98
CA PRO A 106 9.42 -21.89 -1.81
C PRO A 106 9.05 -22.91 -0.72
N GLN A 107 9.78 -24.01 -0.61
CA GLN A 107 9.52 -25.03 0.41
C GLN A 107 9.73 -24.51 1.85
N TRP A 108 10.59 -23.51 2.04
CA TRP A 108 10.89 -22.87 3.32
C TRP A 108 10.13 -21.54 3.52
N ALA A 109 9.25 -21.17 2.60
CA ALA A 109 8.50 -19.93 2.67
C ALA A 109 7.30 -20.04 3.63
N THR A 110 7.58 -20.31 4.90
CA THR A 110 6.62 -20.43 5.99
C THR A 110 6.89 -19.40 7.09
N TRP A 111 5.85 -19.01 7.85
CA TRP A 111 6.02 -18.13 9.00
C TRP A 111 6.95 -18.71 10.07
N GLU A 112 6.94 -20.03 10.28
CA GLU A 112 7.81 -20.71 11.23
C GLU A 112 9.28 -20.50 10.87
N GLU A 113 9.67 -20.84 9.63
CA GLU A 113 11.05 -20.68 9.17
C GLU A 113 11.45 -19.19 9.11
N PHE A 114 10.54 -18.32 8.65
CA PHE A 114 10.79 -16.87 8.63
C PHE A 114 11.14 -16.35 10.03
N ARG A 115 10.33 -16.68 11.06
CA ARG A 115 10.56 -16.25 12.44
C ARG A 115 11.84 -16.81 13.02
N ARG A 116 12.16 -18.07 12.73
CA ARG A 116 13.44 -18.68 13.11
C ARG A 116 14.62 -17.87 12.55
N LEU A 117 14.57 -17.51 11.28
CA LEU A 117 15.62 -16.72 10.63
C LEU A 117 15.66 -15.29 11.14
N GLU A 118 14.51 -14.69 11.45
CA GLU A 118 14.42 -13.35 12.03
C GLU A 118 15.05 -13.31 13.44
N GLN A 119 14.78 -14.30 14.28
CA GLN A 119 15.40 -14.44 15.61
C GLN A 119 16.92 -14.59 15.52
N LEU A 120 17.42 -15.24 14.48
CA LEU A 120 18.87 -15.34 14.20
C LEU A 120 19.45 -14.04 13.61
N GLY A 121 18.64 -13.00 13.38
CA GLY A 121 19.07 -11.75 12.77
C GLY A 121 19.45 -11.85 11.30
N LEU A 122 18.97 -12.87 10.57
CA LEU A 122 19.31 -13.13 9.17
C LEU A 122 18.34 -12.51 8.18
N THR A 123 17.12 -12.20 8.60
CA THR A 123 16.09 -11.59 7.80
C THR A 123 15.31 -10.52 8.59
N MET A 124 14.44 -9.79 7.90
CA MET A 124 13.42 -8.94 8.49
C MET A 124 12.18 -8.95 7.60
N TYR A 125 11.02 -8.65 8.14
CA TYR A 125 9.82 -8.44 7.34
C TYR A 125 9.86 -7.05 6.69
N GLY A 126 10.39 -6.99 5.49
CA GLY A 126 10.48 -5.78 4.68
C GLY A 126 9.21 -5.58 3.85
N GLN A 127 8.09 -5.39 4.52
CA GLN A 127 6.77 -5.32 3.89
C GLN A 127 6.71 -4.20 2.85
N MET A 128 6.55 -4.60 1.57
CA MET A 128 6.23 -3.71 0.45
C MET A 128 6.98 -2.36 0.48
N THR A 129 6.24 -1.26 0.48
CA THR A 129 6.78 0.11 0.45
C THR A 129 7.57 0.50 1.70
N ALA A 130 7.40 -0.18 2.83
CA ALA A 130 8.25 0.00 4.01
C ALA A 130 9.68 -0.45 3.74
N GLY A 131 9.86 -1.66 3.22
CA GLY A 131 11.17 -2.22 2.93
C GLY A 131 11.84 -1.67 1.68
N SER A 132 11.10 -1.00 0.79
CA SER A 132 11.61 -0.31 -0.40
C SER A 132 11.72 1.21 -0.26
N TRP A 133 11.46 1.73 0.92
CA TRP A 133 11.61 3.15 1.23
C TRP A 133 10.78 4.09 0.34
N ILE A 134 9.55 3.70 0.04
CA ILE A 134 8.60 4.52 -0.73
C ILE A 134 7.24 4.65 -0.05
N TYR A 135 7.10 4.18 1.19
CA TYR A 135 5.93 4.45 1.99
C TYR A 135 5.90 5.93 2.39
N ILE A 136 4.77 6.57 2.25
CA ILE A 136 4.57 8.00 2.46
C ILE A 136 3.45 8.30 3.45
N GLY A 137 3.12 7.34 4.30
CA GLY A 137 2.00 7.47 5.23
C GLY A 137 0.66 7.09 4.61
N THR A 138 -0.41 7.26 5.37
CA THR A 138 -1.78 6.96 4.94
C THR A 138 -2.21 7.79 3.72
N GLN A 139 -1.62 8.98 3.51
CA GLN A 139 -1.81 9.78 2.30
C GLN A 139 -1.48 9.02 1.01
N GLY A 140 -0.58 8.02 1.06
CA GLY A 140 -0.17 7.19 -0.08
C GLY A 140 -1.08 5.98 -0.35
N ILE A 141 -2.08 5.74 0.48
CA ILE A 141 -2.99 4.59 0.37
C ILE A 141 -4.39 5.04 -0.06
N LEU A 142 -4.76 6.25 0.32
CA LEU A 142 -6.13 6.74 0.28
C LEU A 142 -6.75 6.65 -1.11
N GLN A 143 -6.01 6.95 -2.19
CA GLN A 143 -6.62 6.93 -3.51
C GLN A 143 -7.01 5.52 -3.97
N GLY A 144 -6.16 4.50 -3.76
CA GLY A 144 -6.53 3.12 -4.11
C GLY A 144 -7.81 2.68 -3.39
N THR A 145 -7.95 3.08 -2.14
CA THR A 145 -9.16 2.84 -1.35
C THR A 145 -10.34 3.65 -1.88
N TYR A 146 -10.13 4.93 -2.20
CA TYR A 146 -11.15 5.79 -2.83
C TYR A 146 -11.64 5.21 -4.16
N GLU A 147 -10.74 4.79 -5.06
CA GLU A 147 -11.09 4.20 -6.35
C GLU A 147 -11.84 2.87 -6.20
N THR A 148 -11.47 2.05 -5.20
CA THR A 148 -12.20 0.82 -4.90
C THR A 148 -13.64 1.14 -4.50
N PHE A 149 -13.87 2.06 -3.57
CA PHE A 149 -15.22 2.46 -3.18
C PHE A 149 -15.98 3.21 -4.28
N ALA A 150 -15.29 3.97 -5.14
CA ALA A 150 -15.89 4.57 -6.32
C ALA A 150 -16.37 3.50 -7.33
N ALA A 151 -15.59 2.45 -7.52
CA ALA A 151 -15.97 1.32 -8.37
C ALA A 151 -17.13 0.51 -7.77
N VAL A 152 -17.15 0.30 -6.45
CA VAL A 152 -18.31 -0.27 -5.72
C VAL A 152 -19.56 0.59 -5.95
N ALA A 153 -19.43 1.91 -5.76
CA ALA A 153 -20.53 2.86 -5.96
C ALA A 153 -21.08 2.80 -7.40
N ALA A 154 -20.18 2.80 -8.40
CA ALA A 154 -20.58 2.73 -9.80
C ALA A 154 -21.28 1.41 -10.14
N LYS A 155 -20.77 0.28 -9.63
CA LYS A 155 -21.28 -1.05 -9.93
C LYS A 155 -22.61 -1.38 -9.23
N ARG A 156 -22.80 -0.90 -7.98
CA ARG A 156 -23.90 -1.36 -7.11
C ARG A 156 -24.85 -0.25 -6.66
N PHE A 157 -24.43 1.02 -6.62
CA PHE A 157 -25.16 2.10 -5.96
C PHE A 157 -25.35 3.35 -6.83
N GLY A 158 -25.33 3.20 -8.16
CA GLY A 158 -25.64 4.29 -9.09
C GLY A 158 -24.60 5.43 -9.13
N GLY A 159 -23.34 5.14 -8.74
CA GLY A 159 -22.22 6.08 -8.86
C GLY A 159 -21.88 6.88 -7.60
N THR A 160 -22.61 6.66 -6.48
CA THR A 160 -22.33 7.30 -5.19
C THR A 160 -22.64 6.33 -4.05
N LEU A 161 -21.94 6.48 -2.92
CA LEU A 161 -22.26 5.77 -1.67
C LEU A 161 -23.26 6.53 -0.79
N GLN A 162 -23.83 7.61 -1.28
CA GLN A 162 -24.84 8.38 -0.55
C GLN A 162 -26.02 7.48 -0.17
N GLY A 163 -26.42 7.51 1.10
CA GLY A 163 -27.50 6.65 1.61
C GLY A 163 -27.08 5.21 1.92
N THR A 164 -25.77 4.89 1.94
CA THR A 164 -25.25 3.57 2.33
C THR A 164 -24.45 3.63 3.63
N ILE A 165 -24.39 2.49 4.34
CA ILE A 165 -23.53 2.29 5.51
C ILE A 165 -22.50 1.21 5.19
N THR A 166 -21.22 1.55 5.30
CA THR A 166 -20.09 0.64 5.17
C THR A 166 -19.59 0.22 6.55
N LEU A 167 -19.43 -1.08 6.78
CA LEU A 167 -18.75 -1.64 7.95
C LEU A 167 -17.36 -2.11 7.55
N THR A 168 -16.34 -1.69 8.29
CA THR A 168 -14.96 -2.13 8.10
C THR A 168 -14.21 -2.18 9.42
N ALA A 169 -13.04 -2.84 9.43
CA ALA A 169 -12.15 -2.88 10.59
C ALA A 169 -10.69 -2.63 10.21
N GLY A 170 -9.91 -2.18 11.21
CA GLY A 170 -8.51 -1.83 11.06
C GLY A 170 -8.30 -0.36 10.68
N LEU A 171 -7.70 0.43 11.61
CA LEU A 171 -7.35 1.84 11.43
C LEU A 171 -5.82 2.08 11.51
N GLY A 172 -5.03 1.05 11.25
CA GLY A 172 -3.58 1.14 11.08
C GLY A 172 -3.17 1.95 9.85
N GLY A 173 -1.90 1.85 9.43
CA GLY A 173 -1.35 2.61 8.30
C GLY A 173 -2.17 2.46 7.02
N MET A 174 -2.57 1.25 6.68
CA MET A 174 -3.36 0.93 5.49
C MET A 174 -4.86 1.18 5.72
N GLY A 175 -5.45 0.55 6.73
CA GLY A 175 -6.88 0.59 7.00
C GLY A 175 -7.39 1.98 7.39
N GLY A 176 -6.51 2.83 7.94
CA GLY A 176 -6.84 4.21 8.30
C GLY A 176 -7.27 5.11 7.13
N ALA A 177 -7.09 4.66 5.88
CA ALA A 177 -7.61 5.36 4.71
C ALA A 177 -9.10 5.13 4.45
N GLN A 178 -9.67 4.04 4.95
CA GLN A 178 -11.04 3.62 4.62
C GLN A 178 -12.12 4.62 5.04
N PRO A 179 -12.10 5.20 6.27
CA PRO A 179 -13.14 6.13 6.68
C PRO A 179 -13.26 7.31 5.72
N LEU A 180 -12.14 7.97 5.41
CA LEU A 180 -12.11 9.11 4.51
C LEU A 180 -12.48 8.71 3.07
N ALA A 181 -12.03 7.55 2.59
CA ALA A 181 -12.38 7.07 1.26
C ALA A 181 -13.89 6.85 1.08
N VAL A 182 -14.56 6.30 2.08
CA VAL A 182 -16.03 6.13 2.10
C VAL A 182 -16.73 7.49 2.09
N THR A 183 -16.33 8.42 2.97
CA THR A 183 -16.97 9.74 3.07
C THR A 183 -16.71 10.60 1.83
N MET A 184 -15.54 10.51 1.18
CA MET A 184 -15.25 11.16 -0.10
C MET A 184 -16.13 10.63 -1.24
N ASN A 185 -16.67 9.41 -1.13
CA ASN A 185 -17.66 8.83 -2.04
C ASN A 185 -19.11 9.08 -1.59
N GLY A 186 -19.33 9.86 -0.53
CA GLY A 186 -20.64 10.29 -0.03
C GLY A 186 -21.29 9.33 0.96
N GLY A 187 -20.62 8.23 1.35
CA GLY A 187 -21.16 7.19 2.24
C GLY A 187 -20.98 7.46 3.72
N VAL A 188 -21.58 6.60 4.52
CA VAL A 188 -21.36 6.52 5.97
C VAL A 188 -20.48 5.31 6.27
N ALA A 189 -19.53 5.43 7.20
CA ALA A 189 -18.66 4.33 7.61
C ALA A 189 -18.72 4.09 9.13
N ILE A 190 -18.80 2.82 9.53
CA ILE A 190 -18.48 2.35 10.89
C ILE A 190 -17.14 1.63 10.78
N CYS A 191 -16.14 2.13 11.50
CA CYS A 191 -14.75 1.67 11.42
C CYS A 191 -14.28 1.15 12.78
N VAL A 192 -14.08 -0.16 12.88
CA VAL A 192 -13.71 -0.84 14.12
C VAL A 192 -12.19 -0.92 14.26
N ASP A 193 -11.65 -0.60 15.42
CA ASP A 193 -10.27 -0.92 15.79
C ASP A 193 -10.16 -1.28 17.28
N CYS A 194 -9.25 -2.18 17.60
CA CYS A 194 -8.99 -2.61 18.98
C CYS A 194 -8.02 -1.68 19.74
N ASP A 195 -7.38 -0.74 19.05
CA ASP A 195 -6.40 0.19 19.60
C ASP A 195 -6.94 1.63 19.60
N GLN A 196 -7.24 2.15 20.80
CA GLN A 196 -7.72 3.52 20.97
C GLN A 196 -6.78 4.57 20.37
N SER A 197 -5.47 4.33 20.41
CA SER A 197 -4.50 5.29 19.87
C SER A 197 -4.62 5.47 18.36
N ARG A 198 -4.98 4.40 17.64
CA ARG A 198 -5.24 4.43 16.19
C ARG A 198 -6.48 5.24 15.86
N ILE A 199 -7.58 5.04 16.59
CA ILE A 199 -8.81 5.83 16.43
C ILE A 199 -8.50 7.32 16.65
N SER A 200 -7.86 7.66 17.76
CA SER A 200 -7.51 9.03 18.12
C SER A 200 -6.64 9.70 17.05
N ARG A 201 -5.61 8.99 16.56
CA ARG A 201 -4.72 9.48 15.50
C ARG A 201 -5.46 9.76 14.18
N ARG A 202 -6.46 8.91 13.81
CA ARG A 202 -7.24 9.14 12.58
C ARG A 202 -8.16 10.34 12.69
N ILE A 203 -8.71 10.61 13.87
CA ILE A 203 -9.50 11.82 14.14
C ILE A 203 -8.58 13.05 14.08
N GLU A 204 -7.43 13.02 14.74
CA GLU A 204 -6.46 14.12 14.73
C GLU A 204 -6.02 14.51 13.31
N TYR A 205 -5.81 13.53 12.43
CA TYR A 205 -5.37 13.76 11.05
C TYR A 205 -6.52 13.95 10.05
N GLY A 206 -7.78 13.99 10.52
CA GLY A 206 -8.93 14.22 9.66
C GLY A 206 -9.29 13.06 8.72
N TYR A 207 -8.82 11.84 9.00
CA TYR A 207 -9.22 10.64 8.26
C TYR A 207 -10.50 10.00 8.80
N LEU A 208 -10.83 10.23 10.06
CA LEU A 208 -12.01 9.76 10.76
C LEU A 208 -12.71 10.96 11.41
N ASP A 209 -14.03 11.07 11.28
CA ASP A 209 -14.75 12.25 11.74
C ASP A 209 -14.99 12.22 13.26
N GLU A 210 -15.46 11.11 13.79
CA GLU A 210 -15.84 11.01 15.21
C GLU A 210 -15.71 9.58 15.74
N GLN A 211 -15.81 9.42 17.07
CA GLN A 211 -15.86 8.11 17.74
C GLN A 211 -17.21 7.92 18.46
N ALA A 212 -17.76 6.72 18.39
CA ALA A 212 -18.95 6.31 19.15
C ALA A 212 -18.56 5.71 20.50
N ASP A 213 -19.48 5.82 21.47
CA ASP A 213 -19.31 5.28 22.82
C ASP A 213 -19.49 3.75 22.86
N ASP A 214 -20.40 3.22 22.05
CA ASP A 214 -20.72 1.80 21.94
C ASP A 214 -21.34 1.46 20.56
N ILE A 215 -21.63 0.16 20.34
CA ILE A 215 -22.24 -0.34 19.10
C ILE A 215 -23.59 0.32 18.82
N GLY A 216 -24.44 0.46 19.85
CA GLY A 216 -25.76 1.07 19.70
C GLY A 216 -25.68 2.54 19.31
N ASP A 217 -24.70 3.27 19.86
CA ASP A 217 -24.44 4.66 19.51
C ASP A 217 -23.91 4.79 18.07
N ALA A 218 -22.97 3.93 17.67
CA ALA A 218 -22.44 3.90 16.30
C ALA A 218 -23.55 3.67 15.27
N VAL A 219 -24.42 2.67 15.50
CA VAL A 219 -25.54 2.37 14.60
C VAL A 219 -26.54 3.51 14.54
N ARG A 220 -26.93 4.10 15.69
CA ARG A 220 -27.85 5.25 15.70
C ARG A 220 -27.35 6.43 14.88
N ARG A 221 -26.08 6.82 15.08
CA ARG A 221 -25.44 7.93 14.34
C ARG A 221 -25.32 7.61 12.86
N ALA A 222 -24.91 6.39 12.52
CA ALA A 222 -24.78 5.95 11.13
C ALA A 222 -26.13 5.98 10.41
N VAL A 223 -27.20 5.47 11.02
CA VAL A 223 -28.56 5.49 10.47
C VAL A 223 -29.07 6.93 10.33
N ALA A 224 -28.83 7.79 11.31
CA ALA A 224 -29.22 9.21 11.22
C ALA A 224 -28.51 9.90 10.04
N ALA A 225 -27.19 9.77 9.92
CA ALA A 225 -26.41 10.34 8.84
C ALA A 225 -26.85 9.80 7.46
N ARG A 226 -27.08 8.48 7.34
CA ARG A 226 -27.64 7.84 6.14
C ARG A 226 -28.96 8.48 5.71
N ASN A 227 -29.89 8.64 6.65
CA ASN A 227 -31.24 9.19 6.37
C ASN A 227 -31.20 10.68 5.97
N GLU A 228 -30.20 11.40 6.45
CA GLU A 228 -29.92 12.80 6.08
C GLU A 228 -29.08 12.93 4.81
N ASN A 229 -28.67 11.83 4.19
CA ASN A 229 -27.71 11.78 3.08
C ASN A 229 -26.38 12.51 3.40
N LYS A 230 -25.96 12.48 4.64
CA LYS A 230 -24.73 13.09 5.14
C LYS A 230 -23.61 12.04 5.16
N ALA A 231 -22.48 12.33 4.52
CA ALA A 231 -21.28 11.54 4.68
C ALA A 231 -20.74 11.68 6.11
N LEU A 232 -20.40 10.56 6.74
CA LEU A 232 -19.91 10.51 8.12
C LEU A 232 -19.10 9.23 8.37
N SER A 233 -17.95 9.34 9.01
CA SER A 233 -17.18 8.20 9.46
C SER A 233 -17.10 8.13 10.99
N ILE A 234 -17.38 6.94 11.54
CA ILE A 234 -17.54 6.71 12.97
C ILE A 234 -16.58 5.61 13.40
N GLY A 235 -15.63 5.94 14.27
CA GLY A 235 -14.73 4.97 14.92
C GLY A 235 -15.46 4.23 16.05
N LEU A 236 -15.19 2.95 16.17
CA LEU A 236 -15.74 2.11 17.24
C LEU A 236 -14.62 1.26 17.85
N LEU A 237 -14.37 1.43 19.14
CA LEU A 237 -13.36 0.67 19.87
C LEU A 237 -13.87 -0.73 20.20
N GLY A 238 -13.12 -1.77 19.79
CA GLY A 238 -13.40 -3.14 20.18
C GLY A 238 -12.80 -4.19 19.24
N ASN A 239 -13.07 -5.45 19.54
CA ASN A 239 -12.65 -6.57 18.72
C ASN A 239 -13.54 -6.70 17.48
N ALA A 240 -12.93 -6.75 16.29
CA ALA A 240 -13.66 -6.79 15.03
C ALA A 240 -14.54 -8.05 14.91
N ALA A 241 -14.04 -9.22 15.30
CA ALA A 241 -14.83 -10.46 15.24
C ALA A 241 -16.07 -10.44 16.14
N ASP A 242 -15.98 -9.82 17.33
CA ASP A 242 -17.11 -9.66 18.23
C ASP A 242 -18.13 -8.67 17.67
N ILE A 243 -17.66 -7.49 17.24
CA ILE A 243 -18.53 -6.40 16.77
C ILE A 243 -19.25 -6.77 15.47
N PHE A 244 -18.56 -7.39 14.50
CA PHE A 244 -19.22 -7.83 13.25
C PHE A 244 -20.29 -8.87 13.53
N THR A 245 -20.02 -9.82 14.45
CA THR A 245 -21.00 -10.84 14.85
C THR A 245 -22.22 -10.20 15.54
N GLU A 246 -22.01 -9.22 16.43
CA GLU A 246 -23.09 -8.54 17.13
C GLU A 246 -23.94 -7.67 16.20
N LEU A 247 -23.29 -6.91 15.29
CA LEU A 247 -23.99 -6.11 14.28
C LEU A 247 -24.84 -6.97 13.35
N LEU A 248 -24.32 -8.13 12.91
CA LEU A 248 -25.08 -9.09 12.11
C LEU A 248 -26.29 -9.62 12.88
N ALA A 249 -26.09 -10.06 14.12
CA ALA A 249 -27.15 -10.61 14.96
C ALA A 249 -28.23 -9.59 15.31
N SER A 250 -27.86 -8.31 15.42
CA SER A 250 -28.84 -7.22 15.69
C SER A 250 -29.65 -6.80 14.46
N GLY A 251 -29.30 -7.29 13.26
CA GLY A 251 -29.91 -6.85 12.00
C GLY A 251 -29.58 -5.41 11.63
N ALA A 252 -28.40 -4.92 12.01
CA ALA A 252 -27.94 -3.59 11.64
C ALA A 252 -27.99 -3.40 10.12
N PRO A 253 -28.47 -2.23 9.62
CA PRO A 253 -28.68 -2.01 8.19
C PRO A 253 -27.37 -1.66 7.47
N ILE A 254 -26.48 -2.62 7.35
CA ILE A 254 -25.18 -2.51 6.69
C ILE A 254 -25.31 -2.86 5.21
N ASP A 255 -24.84 -2.00 4.32
CA ASP A 255 -24.94 -2.16 2.87
C ASP A 255 -23.64 -2.70 2.26
N ILE A 256 -22.49 -2.38 2.87
CA ILE A 256 -21.14 -2.76 2.38
C ILE A 256 -20.31 -3.26 3.56
N VAL A 257 -19.59 -4.37 3.37
CA VAL A 257 -18.70 -4.94 4.39
C VAL A 257 -17.33 -5.26 3.78
N THR A 258 -16.28 -4.85 4.46
CA THR A 258 -14.90 -5.20 4.13
C THR A 258 -14.02 -5.23 5.38
N ASP A 259 -12.72 -5.55 5.23
CA ASP A 259 -11.79 -5.63 6.36
C ASP A 259 -10.35 -5.26 5.98
N GLN A 260 -9.65 -4.58 6.89
CA GLN A 260 -8.24 -4.22 6.80
C GLN A 260 -7.50 -4.42 8.13
N THR A 261 -7.96 -5.36 8.95
CA THR A 261 -7.22 -5.78 10.15
C THR A 261 -5.85 -6.39 9.78
N SER A 262 -4.95 -6.53 10.74
CA SER A 262 -3.61 -7.09 10.53
C SER A 262 -3.62 -8.63 10.40
N ALA A 263 -4.55 -9.18 9.62
CA ALA A 263 -4.77 -10.63 9.49
C ALA A 263 -3.67 -11.36 8.72
N HIS A 264 -2.80 -10.65 8.00
CA HIS A 264 -1.67 -11.22 7.25
C HIS A 264 -0.63 -11.94 8.13
N ASP A 265 -0.55 -11.58 9.40
CA ASP A 265 0.22 -12.29 10.43
C ASP A 265 -0.69 -12.54 11.65
N PRO A 266 -1.06 -13.82 11.93
CA PRO A 266 -1.92 -14.16 13.05
C PRO A 266 -1.44 -13.67 14.41
N LEU A 267 -0.13 -13.44 14.60
CA LEU A 267 0.41 -12.86 15.84
C LEU A 267 0.10 -11.37 15.99
N THR A 268 -0.44 -10.72 14.97
CA THR A 268 -0.83 -9.30 15.00
C THR A 268 -2.34 -9.08 15.01
N TYR A 269 -3.14 -10.14 14.92
CA TYR A 269 -4.60 -10.08 15.02
C TYR A 269 -5.08 -10.35 16.46
N LEU A 270 -5.91 -9.48 17.01
CA LEU A 270 -6.43 -9.62 18.38
C LEU A 270 -7.45 -10.76 18.49
N PRO A 271 -7.17 -11.86 19.24
CA PRO A 271 -8.14 -12.93 19.46
C PRO A 271 -9.37 -12.46 20.27
N GLN A 272 -10.53 -13.06 20.00
CA GLN A 272 -11.74 -12.84 20.81
C GLN A 272 -11.48 -13.17 22.29
N GLY A 273 -12.08 -12.36 23.17
CA GLY A 273 -11.96 -12.53 24.62
C GLY A 273 -10.57 -12.20 25.19
N VAL A 274 -9.71 -11.52 24.42
CA VAL A 274 -8.41 -11.01 24.86
C VAL A 274 -8.47 -9.48 24.92
N ALA A 275 -8.05 -8.90 26.02
CA ALA A 275 -7.88 -7.45 26.10
C ALA A 275 -6.65 -7.02 25.25
N PHE A 276 -6.75 -5.86 24.62
CA PHE A 276 -5.66 -5.38 23.74
C PHE A 276 -4.34 -5.24 24.50
N GLU A 277 -4.40 -4.81 25.75
CA GLU A 277 -3.23 -4.62 26.63
C GLU A 277 -2.50 -5.95 26.95
N ASP A 278 -3.25 -7.06 26.96
CA ASP A 278 -2.71 -8.40 27.28
C ASP A 278 -2.11 -9.10 26.07
N MET A 279 -2.39 -8.61 24.87
CA MET A 279 -2.02 -9.23 23.60
C MET A 279 -0.51 -9.53 23.52
N ALA A 280 0.34 -8.56 23.90
CA ALA A 280 1.78 -8.69 23.80
C ALA A 280 2.35 -9.77 24.76
N ALA A 281 1.82 -9.85 25.96
CA ALA A 281 2.21 -10.85 26.96
C ALA A 281 1.78 -12.26 26.53
N LEU A 282 0.54 -12.44 26.13
CA LEU A 282 -0.02 -13.74 25.70
C LEU A 282 0.70 -14.32 24.48
N ARG A 283 0.99 -13.50 23.47
CA ARG A 283 1.73 -13.98 22.29
C ARG A 283 3.20 -14.31 22.58
N ALA A 284 3.81 -13.67 23.60
CA ALA A 284 5.16 -13.98 24.01
C ALA A 284 5.24 -15.27 24.84
N GLU A 285 4.21 -15.56 25.64
CA GLU A 285 4.11 -16.74 26.50
C GLU A 285 3.79 -18.01 25.66
N ASP A 286 2.79 -17.95 24.77
CA ASP A 286 2.33 -19.07 23.94
C ASP A 286 2.02 -18.60 22.51
N PRO A 287 3.03 -18.41 21.65
CA PRO A 287 2.82 -17.98 20.26
C PRO A 287 1.96 -18.92 19.42
N GLU A 288 2.06 -20.24 19.66
CA GLU A 288 1.28 -21.24 18.92
C GLU A 288 -0.19 -21.22 19.32
N GLY A 289 -0.47 -21.20 20.62
CA GLY A 289 -1.83 -21.08 21.14
C GLY A 289 -2.46 -19.74 20.78
N PHE A 290 -1.67 -18.66 20.81
CA PHE A 290 -2.13 -17.35 20.35
C PHE A 290 -2.51 -17.39 18.87
N THR A 291 -1.66 -17.94 18.00
CA THR A 291 -1.92 -18.10 16.55
C THR A 291 -3.22 -18.88 16.29
N ARG A 292 -3.42 -19.99 17.00
CA ARG A 292 -4.66 -20.78 16.88
C ARG A 292 -5.89 -19.95 17.25
N ARG A 293 -5.89 -19.29 18.40
CA ARG A 293 -7.00 -18.43 18.86
C ARG A 293 -7.27 -17.25 17.91
N ALA A 294 -6.20 -16.66 17.34
CA ALA A 294 -6.35 -15.60 16.36
C ALA A 294 -7.03 -16.10 15.08
N ARG A 295 -6.65 -17.28 14.57
CA ARG A 295 -7.31 -17.92 13.42
C ARG A 295 -8.77 -18.27 13.67
N GLU A 296 -9.09 -18.81 14.84
CA GLU A 296 -10.48 -19.07 15.26
C GLU A 296 -11.31 -17.77 15.25
N SER A 297 -10.73 -16.67 15.72
CA SER A 297 -11.38 -15.35 15.71
C SER A 297 -11.52 -14.78 14.30
N MET A 298 -10.53 -14.97 13.42
CA MET A 298 -10.64 -14.59 12.00
C MET A 298 -11.73 -15.41 11.30
N ALA A 299 -11.88 -16.70 11.63
CA ALA A 299 -12.96 -17.52 11.11
C ALA A 299 -14.35 -17.00 11.56
N ALA A 300 -14.50 -16.57 12.81
CA ALA A 300 -15.73 -15.94 13.29
C ALA A 300 -16.00 -14.59 12.59
N HIS A 301 -14.97 -13.78 12.40
CA HIS A 301 -15.07 -12.52 11.67
C HIS A 301 -15.53 -12.74 10.22
N VAL A 302 -14.86 -13.63 9.48
CA VAL A 302 -15.23 -13.99 8.10
C VAL A 302 -16.63 -14.62 8.04
N ALA A 303 -17.02 -15.43 9.02
CA ALA A 303 -18.37 -15.97 9.09
C ALA A 303 -19.43 -14.88 9.24
N ALA A 304 -19.15 -13.82 10.01
CA ALA A 304 -20.04 -12.66 10.10
C ALA A 304 -20.08 -11.89 8.76
N MET A 305 -18.94 -11.71 8.07
CA MET A 305 -18.91 -11.10 6.73
C MET A 305 -19.76 -11.91 5.74
N VAL A 306 -19.65 -13.23 5.73
CA VAL A 306 -20.50 -14.12 4.90
C VAL A 306 -21.98 -14.01 5.30
N GLY A 307 -22.28 -13.85 6.58
CA GLY A 307 -23.65 -13.60 7.04
C GLY A 307 -24.25 -12.31 6.49
N PHE A 308 -23.47 -11.24 6.39
CA PHE A 308 -23.88 -10.00 5.72
C PHE A 308 -24.06 -10.20 4.19
N LEU A 309 -23.19 -10.99 3.54
CA LEU A 309 -23.35 -11.36 2.14
C LEU A 309 -24.68 -12.11 1.92
N ASP A 310 -24.98 -13.09 2.76
CA ASP A 310 -26.25 -13.84 2.70
C ASP A 310 -27.45 -12.92 2.95
N GLY A 311 -27.27 -11.84 3.72
CA GLY A 311 -28.24 -10.78 3.95
C GLY A 311 -28.38 -9.78 2.78
N GLY A 312 -27.57 -9.88 1.75
CA GLY A 312 -27.61 -9.05 0.54
C GLY A 312 -26.69 -7.83 0.55
N ALA A 313 -25.81 -7.68 1.54
CA ALA A 313 -24.79 -6.65 1.53
C ALA A 313 -23.71 -6.94 0.45
N GLU A 314 -23.06 -5.89 -0.06
CA GLU A 314 -21.88 -6.03 -0.89
C GLU A 314 -20.67 -6.31 0.00
N VAL A 315 -20.03 -7.48 -0.20
CA VAL A 315 -18.91 -7.92 0.64
C VAL A 315 -17.69 -8.21 -0.23
N PHE A 316 -16.54 -7.71 0.18
CA PHE A 316 -15.27 -8.00 -0.49
C PHE A 316 -14.10 -7.99 0.50
N ASP A 317 -13.07 -8.80 0.20
CA ASP A 317 -11.80 -8.79 0.91
C ASP A 317 -10.90 -7.66 0.36
N TYR A 318 -10.40 -6.81 1.25
CA TYR A 318 -9.46 -5.74 0.86
C TYR A 318 -7.98 -6.21 0.83
N GLY A 319 -7.74 -7.52 0.96
CA GLY A 319 -6.44 -8.13 0.68
C GLY A 319 -5.48 -8.16 1.86
N ASN A 320 -5.95 -8.55 3.02
CA ASN A 320 -5.13 -8.79 4.21
C ASN A 320 -4.96 -10.28 4.56
N SER A 321 -5.45 -11.19 3.70
CA SER A 321 -5.42 -12.65 3.88
C SER A 321 -6.34 -13.20 4.96
N ILE A 322 -7.31 -12.44 5.45
CA ILE A 322 -8.25 -12.93 6.48
C ILE A 322 -9.02 -14.16 6.03
N ARG A 323 -9.41 -14.24 4.75
CA ARG A 323 -10.08 -15.42 4.16
C ARG A 323 -9.19 -16.65 4.24
N GLY A 324 -7.91 -16.53 3.86
CA GLY A 324 -6.97 -17.65 3.91
C GLY A 324 -6.67 -18.15 5.33
N GLU A 325 -6.63 -17.26 6.32
CA GLU A 325 -6.47 -17.65 7.73
C GLU A 325 -7.75 -18.29 8.29
N ALA A 326 -8.93 -17.81 7.88
CA ALA A 326 -10.21 -18.42 8.25
C ALA A 326 -10.39 -19.83 7.66
N GLU A 327 -9.96 -20.05 6.41
CA GLU A 327 -9.95 -21.36 5.77
C GLU A 327 -9.03 -22.33 6.53
N LEU A 328 -7.82 -21.89 6.92
CA LEU A 328 -6.90 -22.68 7.74
C LEU A 328 -7.48 -23.02 9.13
N ALA A 329 -8.40 -22.23 9.65
CA ALA A 329 -9.16 -22.53 10.86
C ALA A 329 -10.37 -23.46 10.60
N GLY A 330 -10.59 -23.89 9.36
CA GLY A 330 -11.65 -24.83 8.98
C GLY A 330 -12.97 -24.20 8.52
N TYR A 331 -13.02 -22.89 8.29
CA TYR A 331 -14.23 -22.23 7.78
C TYR A 331 -14.31 -22.36 6.25
N SER A 332 -15.12 -23.30 5.77
CA SER A 332 -15.18 -23.69 4.34
C SER A 332 -15.78 -22.63 3.39
N ARG A 333 -16.53 -21.64 3.92
CA ARG A 333 -17.14 -20.55 3.15
C ARG A 333 -16.29 -19.28 3.10
N ALA A 334 -15.00 -19.36 3.47
CA ALA A 334 -14.13 -18.19 3.57
C ALA A 334 -13.97 -17.43 2.24
N PHE A 335 -14.09 -18.10 1.11
CA PHE A 335 -13.96 -17.54 -0.23
C PHE A 335 -15.30 -17.35 -0.97
N ASP A 336 -16.45 -17.34 -0.26
CA ASP A 336 -17.75 -17.08 -0.87
C ASP A 336 -17.90 -15.63 -1.39
N PHE A 337 -17.06 -14.70 -0.93
CA PHE A 337 -16.95 -13.35 -1.46
C PHE A 337 -15.58 -13.09 -2.10
N PRO A 338 -15.51 -12.27 -3.16
CA PRO A 338 -14.26 -12.03 -3.89
C PRO A 338 -13.33 -11.06 -3.15
N GLY A 339 -12.06 -11.03 -3.61
CA GLY A 339 -11.16 -9.92 -3.34
C GLY A 339 -11.55 -8.66 -4.15
N PHE A 340 -11.10 -7.49 -3.68
CA PHE A 340 -11.41 -6.21 -4.33
C PHE A 340 -10.82 -6.09 -5.74
N VAL A 341 -9.68 -6.75 -6.01
CA VAL A 341 -9.02 -6.67 -7.31
C VAL A 341 -9.85 -7.34 -8.41
N PRO A 342 -10.21 -8.65 -8.32
CA PRO A 342 -11.06 -9.25 -9.35
C PRO A 342 -12.46 -8.61 -9.42
N ALA A 343 -12.98 -8.08 -8.31
CA ALA A 343 -14.30 -7.49 -8.26
C ALA A 343 -14.37 -6.09 -8.93
N TYR A 344 -13.33 -5.25 -8.77
CA TYR A 344 -13.42 -3.83 -9.10
C TYR A 344 -12.19 -3.25 -9.83
N ILE A 345 -11.00 -3.79 -9.63
CA ILE A 345 -9.74 -3.15 -10.06
C ILE A 345 -9.16 -3.78 -11.33
N ARG A 346 -9.46 -5.04 -11.62
CA ARG A 346 -8.91 -5.77 -12.76
C ARG A 346 -8.95 -5.02 -14.09
N PRO A 347 -10.06 -4.35 -14.48
CA PRO A 347 -10.11 -3.58 -15.73
C PRO A 347 -9.04 -2.46 -15.78
N LEU A 348 -8.79 -1.79 -14.66
CA LEU A 348 -7.76 -0.76 -14.57
C LEU A 348 -6.35 -1.35 -14.75
N PHE A 349 -6.10 -2.53 -14.19
CA PHE A 349 -4.83 -3.24 -14.36
C PHE A 349 -4.60 -3.67 -15.83
N CYS A 350 -5.64 -3.98 -16.57
CA CYS A 350 -5.55 -4.24 -18.02
C CYS A 350 -5.06 -3.01 -18.80
N GLU A 351 -5.35 -1.79 -18.33
CA GLU A 351 -4.85 -0.54 -18.91
C GLU A 351 -3.44 -0.15 -18.43
N GLY A 352 -2.79 -0.99 -17.62
CA GLY A 352 -1.54 -0.64 -16.95
C GLY A 352 -1.71 0.44 -15.88
N LYS A 353 -2.94 0.74 -15.46
CA LYS A 353 -3.22 1.69 -14.38
C LYS A 353 -2.90 1.09 -13.02
N GLY A 354 -2.39 1.94 -12.14
CA GLY A 354 -2.11 1.58 -10.78
C GLY A 354 -1.57 2.76 -9.96
N PRO A 355 -1.27 2.53 -8.68
CA PRO A 355 -0.99 3.60 -7.71
C PRO A 355 0.39 4.22 -7.92
N PHE A 356 0.44 5.31 -8.67
CA PHE A 356 1.60 6.17 -8.92
C PHE A 356 1.69 7.26 -7.84
N ARG A 357 2.88 7.41 -7.22
CA ARG A 357 3.08 8.35 -6.11
C ARG A 357 4.35 9.18 -6.27
N TRP A 358 4.35 10.37 -5.65
CA TRP A 358 5.53 11.21 -5.59
C TRP A 358 5.64 11.95 -4.26
N ALA A 359 6.85 12.31 -3.89
CA ALA A 359 7.19 13.05 -2.68
C ALA A 359 8.10 14.22 -3.01
N ALA A 360 7.84 15.39 -2.42
CA ALA A 360 8.61 16.60 -2.61
C ALA A 360 9.77 16.66 -1.61
N LEU A 361 11.00 16.58 -2.08
CA LEU A 361 12.20 16.65 -1.23
C LEU A 361 12.45 18.05 -0.66
N SER A 362 11.75 19.07 -1.16
CA SER A 362 11.75 20.41 -0.57
C SER A 362 11.15 20.44 0.83
N GLY A 363 10.20 19.55 1.10
CA GLY A 363 9.36 19.61 2.28
C GLY A 363 8.32 20.74 2.25
N ASP A 364 8.17 21.43 1.11
CA ASP A 364 7.17 22.49 0.93
C ASP A 364 5.91 21.92 0.25
N PRO A 365 4.73 21.99 0.88
CA PRO A 365 3.46 21.61 0.27
C PRO A 365 3.15 22.27 -1.08
N LYS A 366 3.72 23.44 -1.35
CA LYS A 366 3.53 24.14 -2.62
C LYS A 366 4.03 23.34 -3.82
N ASP A 367 5.08 22.53 -3.64
CA ASP A 367 5.58 21.67 -4.72
C ASP A 367 4.55 20.58 -5.06
N ILE A 368 3.78 20.10 -4.07
CA ILE A 368 2.67 19.18 -4.32
C ILE A 368 1.54 19.88 -5.06
N THR A 369 1.14 21.06 -4.65
CA THR A 369 0.11 21.85 -5.37
C THR A 369 0.53 22.12 -6.82
N ALA A 370 1.80 22.46 -7.06
CA ALA A 370 2.33 22.68 -8.42
C ALA A 370 2.31 21.40 -9.26
N THR A 371 2.69 20.27 -8.68
CA THR A 371 2.64 18.96 -9.37
C THR A 371 1.21 18.47 -9.57
N ASP A 372 0.28 18.72 -8.65
CA ASP A 372 -1.14 18.44 -8.81
C ASP A 372 -1.72 19.21 -10.01
N GLN A 373 -1.39 20.51 -10.14
CA GLN A 373 -1.80 21.32 -11.30
C GLN A 373 -1.21 20.77 -12.60
N ALA A 374 0.06 20.35 -12.60
CA ALA A 374 0.70 19.74 -13.78
C ALA A 374 -0.02 18.46 -14.21
N ILE A 375 -0.50 17.63 -13.27
CA ILE A 375 -1.31 16.43 -13.58
C ILE A 375 -2.64 16.82 -14.23
N LEU A 376 -3.32 17.84 -13.69
CA LEU A 376 -4.58 18.35 -14.27
C LEU A 376 -4.39 18.87 -15.70
N ASP A 377 -3.30 19.58 -15.95
CA ASP A 377 -2.96 20.13 -17.27
C ASP A 377 -2.57 19.04 -18.28
N LEU A 378 -1.89 17.97 -17.85
CA LEU A 378 -1.53 16.85 -18.70
C LEU A 378 -2.72 15.99 -19.11
N PHE A 379 -3.70 15.85 -18.23
CA PHE A 379 -4.84 14.93 -18.42
C PHE A 379 -6.21 15.63 -18.29
N PRO A 380 -6.46 16.71 -19.05
CA PRO A 380 -7.65 17.56 -18.85
C PRO A 380 -8.98 16.85 -19.15
N GLN A 381 -8.95 15.73 -19.88
CA GLN A 381 -10.14 14.94 -20.19
C GLN A 381 -10.46 13.85 -19.15
N ASN A 382 -9.57 13.65 -18.14
CA ASN A 382 -9.77 12.64 -17.13
C ASN A 382 -10.50 13.24 -15.91
N GLU A 383 -11.84 13.28 -15.99
CA GLU A 383 -12.70 13.86 -14.94
C GLU A 383 -12.55 13.15 -13.58
N SER A 384 -12.36 11.82 -13.58
CA SER A 384 -12.16 11.04 -12.34
C SER A 384 -10.85 11.45 -11.65
N LEU A 385 -9.76 11.56 -12.40
CA LEU A 385 -8.47 12.01 -11.90
C LEU A 385 -8.56 13.45 -11.38
N ALA A 386 -9.21 14.34 -12.14
CA ALA A 386 -9.39 15.73 -11.74
C ALA A 386 -10.21 15.84 -10.44
N ARG A 387 -11.28 15.07 -10.31
CA ARG A 387 -12.07 14.99 -9.08
C ARG A 387 -11.22 14.53 -7.91
N TRP A 388 -10.42 13.45 -8.10
CA TRP A 388 -9.53 12.94 -7.06
C TRP A 388 -8.53 14.01 -6.60
N ILE A 389 -7.80 14.65 -7.52
CA ILE A 389 -6.78 15.66 -7.19
C ILE A 389 -7.39 16.79 -6.37
N ARG A 390 -8.54 17.34 -6.79
CA ARG A 390 -9.22 18.41 -6.05
C ARG A 390 -9.66 17.99 -4.64
N LEU A 391 -10.22 16.78 -4.51
CA LEU A 391 -10.58 16.25 -3.20
C LEU A 391 -9.34 16.01 -2.32
N ALA A 392 -8.23 15.57 -2.92
CA ALA A 392 -6.99 15.35 -2.20
C ALA A 392 -6.37 16.67 -1.69
N GLU A 393 -6.39 17.73 -2.50
CA GLU A 393 -5.95 19.07 -2.07
C GLU A 393 -6.75 19.60 -0.86
N GLU A 394 -8.06 19.34 -0.84
CA GLU A 394 -8.95 19.82 0.22
C GLU A 394 -8.86 18.97 1.50
N LYS A 395 -8.77 17.64 1.37
CA LYS A 395 -9.07 16.71 2.47
C LYS A 395 -7.87 15.89 2.97
N VAL A 396 -6.79 15.77 2.18
CA VAL A 396 -5.69 14.92 2.57
C VAL A 396 -4.68 15.66 3.41
N HIS A 397 -4.54 15.23 4.66
CA HIS A 397 -3.46 15.69 5.54
C HIS A 397 -2.11 15.17 5.05
N LEU A 398 -1.16 16.08 4.79
CA LEU A 398 0.20 15.74 4.38
C LEU A 398 1.03 15.30 5.60
N GLN A 399 1.76 14.19 5.48
CA GLN A 399 2.54 13.56 6.54
C GLN A 399 4.01 13.48 6.13
N GLY A 400 4.93 13.83 7.04
CA GLY A 400 6.38 13.79 6.79
C GLY A 400 6.80 14.67 5.62
N LEU A 401 7.48 14.10 4.61
CA LEU A 401 7.68 14.77 3.33
C LEU A 401 6.33 14.87 2.61
N PRO A 402 5.93 16.07 2.16
CA PRO A 402 4.70 16.23 1.41
C PRO A 402 4.65 15.31 0.19
N ALA A 403 3.57 14.61 0.01
CA ALA A 403 3.47 13.61 -1.04
C ALA A 403 2.04 13.52 -1.61
N ARG A 404 1.92 13.00 -2.82
CA ARG A 404 0.66 12.74 -3.50
C ARG A 404 0.68 11.35 -4.13
N ILE A 405 -0.49 10.78 -4.31
CA ILE A 405 -0.74 9.59 -5.10
C ILE A 405 -1.86 9.87 -6.11
N CYS A 406 -1.73 9.32 -7.29
CA CYS A 406 -2.84 9.20 -8.24
C CYS A 406 -2.68 7.93 -9.09
N TRP A 407 -3.78 7.45 -9.68
CA TRP A 407 -3.71 6.30 -10.56
C TRP A 407 -3.47 6.74 -12.00
N LEU A 408 -2.31 6.37 -12.52
CA LEU A 408 -1.91 6.60 -13.90
C LEU A 408 -1.57 5.27 -14.58
N GLY A 409 -1.86 5.19 -15.87
CA GLY A 409 -1.67 4.00 -16.70
C GLY A 409 -0.42 4.04 -17.58
N TYR A 410 -0.36 3.06 -18.47
CA TYR A 410 0.63 3.01 -19.53
C TYR A 410 0.50 4.22 -20.47
N GLY A 411 1.62 4.91 -20.71
CA GLY A 411 1.66 6.14 -21.51
C GLY A 411 1.27 7.42 -20.76
N GLU A 412 0.91 7.33 -19.47
CA GLU A 412 0.58 8.48 -18.63
C GLU A 412 1.69 8.79 -17.62
N ARG A 413 2.25 7.77 -16.97
CA ARG A 413 3.29 7.93 -15.91
C ARG A 413 4.56 8.60 -16.44
N ASN A 414 4.99 8.22 -17.63
CA ASN A 414 6.18 8.80 -18.26
C ASN A 414 5.99 10.30 -18.57
N LEU A 415 4.79 10.70 -19.03
CA LEU A 415 4.48 12.11 -19.26
C LEU A 415 4.55 12.92 -17.95
N ALA A 416 3.94 12.39 -16.88
CA ALA A 416 4.00 13.01 -15.55
C ALA A 416 5.46 13.11 -15.05
N GLY A 417 6.23 12.03 -15.12
CA GLY A 417 7.61 12.00 -14.65
C GLY A 417 8.54 12.94 -15.41
N VAL A 418 8.42 13.00 -16.74
CA VAL A 418 9.20 13.93 -17.58
C VAL A 418 8.81 15.37 -17.27
N ARG A 419 7.50 15.67 -17.14
CA ARG A 419 7.04 17.02 -16.79
C ARG A 419 7.56 17.46 -15.43
N PHE A 420 7.52 16.60 -14.41
CA PHE A 420 8.07 16.95 -13.10
C PHE A 420 9.58 17.20 -13.16
N ASN A 421 10.31 16.44 -13.97
CA ASN A 421 11.74 16.69 -14.18
C ASN A 421 12.01 18.05 -14.86
N GLU A 422 11.19 18.43 -15.84
CA GLU A 422 11.27 19.75 -16.49
C GLU A 422 10.95 20.88 -15.49
N MET A 423 9.95 20.69 -14.62
CA MET A 423 9.59 21.66 -13.58
C MET A 423 10.76 21.89 -12.59
N VAL A 424 11.48 20.83 -12.23
CA VAL A 424 12.70 20.94 -11.40
C VAL A 424 13.78 21.70 -12.16
N ALA A 425 14.05 21.34 -13.44
CA ALA A 425 15.06 21.98 -14.27
C ALA A 425 14.82 23.48 -14.46
N ASN A 426 13.55 23.87 -14.58
CA ASN A 426 13.13 25.26 -14.82
C ASN A 426 12.97 26.07 -13.51
N GLY A 427 13.12 25.44 -12.34
CA GLY A 427 12.94 26.12 -11.04
C GLY A 427 11.47 26.40 -10.69
N GLU A 428 10.53 25.70 -11.32
CA GLU A 428 9.10 25.73 -10.97
C GLU A 428 8.84 24.98 -9.64
N LEU A 429 9.71 24.02 -9.29
CA LEU A 429 9.71 23.31 -8.01
C LEU A 429 10.94 23.69 -7.20
N ALA A 430 10.78 23.73 -5.89
CA ALA A 430 11.83 24.18 -4.98
C ALA A 430 12.97 23.15 -4.79
N ALA A 431 12.71 21.84 -5.03
CA ALA A 431 13.69 20.76 -4.96
C ALA A 431 13.22 19.55 -5.79
N PRO A 432 14.10 18.55 -6.01
CA PRO A 432 13.75 17.31 -6.71
C PRO A 432 12.53 16.58 -6.13
N ILE A 433 11.90 15.79 -7.00
CA ILE A 433 10.76 14.92 -6.70
C ILE A 433 11.21 13.46 -6.76
N VAL A 434 10.85 12.68 -5.75
CA VAL A 434 10.94 11.23 -5.77
C VAL A 434 9.63 10.66 -6.30
N LEU A 435 9.71 9.81 -7.32
CA LEU A 435 8.55 9.16 -7.94
C LEU A 435 8.66 7.65 -7.81
N GLY A 436 7.55 7.03 -7.46
CA GLY A 436 7.48 5.58 -7.37
C GLY A 436 6.04 5.11 -7.50
N ARG A 437 5.80 3.89 -7.10
CA ARG A 437 4.46 3.33 -7.06
C ARG A 437 4.29 2.37 -5.90
N ASP A 438 3.06 2.01 -5.60
CA ASP A 438 2.80 0.92 -4.69
C ASP A 438 3.25 -0.42 -5.29
N HIS A 439 3.60 -1.38 -4.45
CA HIS A 439 3.92 -2.74 -4.90
C HIS A 439 2.67 -3.53 -5.32
N LEU A 440 1.48 -3.00 -5.07
CA LEU A 440 0.19 -3.52 -5.56
C LEU A 440 -0.09 -3.15 -7.02
N ASP A 441 0.94 -2.85 -7.80
CA ASP A 441 0.80 -2.37 -9.15
C ASP A 441 0.49 -3.50 -10.14
N CYS A 442 -0.09 -3.15 -11.26
CA CYS A 442 -0.68 -4.05 -12.25
C CYS A 442 0.24 -5.14 -12.82
N GLY A 443 1.57 -4.91 -12.86
CA GLY A 443 2.54 -5.83 -13.47
C GLY A 443 3.64 -6.31 -12.53
N SER A 444 3.58 -6.01 -11.24
CA SER A 444 4.72 -6.15 -10.33
C SER A 444 4.53 -7.16 -9.20
N VAL A 445 3.47 -7.95 -9.21
CA VAL A 445 3.09 -8.79 -8.08
C VAL A 445 2.57 -10.15 -8.54
N ALA A 446 2.81 -11.17 -7.73
CA ALA A 446 2.09 -12.44 -7.74
C ALA A 446 1.54 -12.66 -6.33
N SER A 447 0.22 -12.64 -6.19
CA SER A 447 -0.48 -12.72 -4.92
C SER A 447 -1.89 -13.31 -5.14
N PRO A 448 -2.03 -14.65 -5.07
CA PRO A 448 -3.26 -15.35 -5.40
C PRO A 448 -4.49 -14.96 -4.57
N TYR A 449 -4.28 -14.42 -3.37
CA TYR A 449 -5.37 -13.96 -2.50
C TYR A 449 -5.63 -12.46 -2.59
N ARG A 450 -5.03 -11.75 -3.56
CA ARG A 450 -5.16 -10.30 -3.67
C ARG A 450 -5.08 -9.80 -5.13
N GLU A 451 -3.89 -9.35 -5.60
CA GLU A 451 -3.75 -8.68 -6.89
C GLU A 451 -3.91 -9.63 -8.07
N THR A 452 -3.51 -10.87 -7.91
CA THR A 452 -3.60 -11.89 -8.97
C THR A 452 -4.64 -12.97 -8.69
N GLU A 453 -5.57 -12.69 -7.78
CA GLU A 453 -6.72 -13.56 -7.53
C GLU A 453 -7.57 -13.69 -8.80
N ALA A 454 -7.91 -14.93 -9.15
CA ALA A 454 -8.76 -15.27 -10.27
C ALA A 454 -8.30 -14.67 -11.63
N MET A 455 -7.02 -14.86 -11.97
CA MET A 455 -6.53 -14.56 -13.31
C MET A 455 -7.25 -15.41 -14.35
N ALA A 456 -7.56 -14.84 -15.52
CA ALA A 456 -8.37 -15.51 -16.55
C ALA A 456 -7.80 -16.85 -17.02
N ASP A 457 -6.47 -17.00 -16.99
CA ASP A 457 -5.74 -18.21 -17.38
C ASP A 457 -5.33 -19.11 -16.19
N GLY A 458 -5.65 -18.71 -14.94
CA GLY A 458 -5.25 -19.42 -13.72
C GLY A 458 -3.80 -19.21 -13.31
N SER A 459 -3.13 -18.21 -13.84
CA SER A 459 -1.71 -17.89 -13.55
C SER A 459 -1.50 -17.13 -12.23
N ASP A 460 -2.42 -17.23 -11.29
CA ASP A 460 -2.46 -16.46 -10.03
C ASP A 460 -1.14 -16.50 -9.25
N ALA A 461 -0.51 -17.66 -9.19
CA ALA A 461 0.69 -17.91 -8.38
C ALA A 461 2.02 -17.82 -9.17
N ILE A 462 2.01 -17.40 -10.43
CA ILE A 462 3.23 -17.32 -11.25
C ILE A 462 4.07 -16.11 -10.82
N ALA A 463 5.17 -16.36 -10.11
CA ALA A 463 6.05 -15.33 -9.57
C ALA A 463 7.11 -14.80 -10.58
N ASP A 464 7.18 -15.34 -11.79
CA ASP A 464 8.07 -14.83 -12.83
C ASP A 464 7.76 -13.36 -13.17
N TRP A 465 6.50 -12.95 -13.12
CA TRP A 465 6.07 -11.60 -13.43
C TRP A 465 6.70 -10.50 -12.57
N PRO A 466 6.65 -10.56 -11.22
CA PRO A 466 7.36 -9.57 -10.40
C PRO A 466 8.88 -9.63 -10.56
N LEU A 467 9.46 -10.80 -10.83
CA LEU A 467 10.90 -10.93 -11.10
C LEU A 467 11.27 -10.22 -12.42
N LEU A 468 10.52 -10.47 -13.49
CA LEU A 468 10.71 -9.76 -14.77
C LEU A 468 10.48 -8.26 -14.63
N ASN A 469 9.50 -7.84 -13.80
CA ASN A 469 9.28 -6.42 -13.52
C ASN A 469 10.52 -5.77 -12.85
N ALA A 470 11.10 -6.41 -11.84
CA ALA A 470 12.32 -5.89 -11.21
C ALA A 470 13.51 -5.86 -12.18
N LEU A 471 13.66 -6.88 -13.01
CA LEU A 471 14.73 -6.96 -14.01
C LEU A 471 14.61 -5.86 -15.06
N VAL A 472 13.41 -5.63 -15.61
CA VAL A 472 13.20 -4.58 -16.62
C VAL A 472 13.36 -3.19 -16.03
N ASN A 473 12.93 -2.95 -14.80
CA ASN A 473 13.13 -1.67 -14.12
C ASN A 473 14.61 -1.40 -13.83
N THR A 474 15.38 -2.44 -13.47
CA THR A 474 16.84 -2.36 -13.35
C THR A 474 17.50 -2.02 -14.69
N ALA A 475 17.12 -2.72 -15.76
CA ALA A 475 17.65 -2.48 -17.11
C ALA A 475 17.24 -1.10 -17.65
N SER A 476 16.10 -0.57 -17.24
CA SER A 476 15.59 0.75 -17.63
C SER A 476 16.28 1.92 -16.91
N GLY A 477 16.95 1.66 -15.78
CA GLY A 477 17.72 2.67 -15.05
C GLY A 477 16.96 3.36 -13.92
N ALA A 478 16.02 2.68 -13.25
CA ALA A 478 15.39 3.17 -12.02
C ALA A 478 16.46 3.56 -10.97
N SER A 479 16.18 4.54 -10.12
CA SER A 479 17.11 4.99 -9.08
C SER A 479 17.35 3.91 -8.03
N TRP A 480 16.28 3.19 -7.62
CA TRP A 480 16.42 1.93 -6.87
C TRP A 480 15.29 0.95 -7.20
N VAL A 481 15.59 -0.33 -7.05
CA VAL A 481 14.69 -1.45 -7.36
C VAL A 481 14.67 -2.43 -6.21
N SER A 482 13.54 -3.05 -5.96
CA SER A 482 13.37 -3.98 -4.85
C SER A 482 12.52 -5.19 -5.22
N ILE A 483 12.81 -6.33 -4.59
CA ILE A 483 11.99 -7.55 -4.62
C ILE A 483 11.69 -7.96 -3.19
N HIS A 484 10.41 -8.29 -2.92
CA HIS A 484 9.94 -8.64 -1.60
C HIS A 484 9.06 -9.89 -1.63
N HIS A 485 8.98 -10.53 -0.48
CA HIS A 485 8.13 -11.69 -0.24
C HIS A 485 7.18 -11.41 0.92
N GLY A 486 5.95 -11.84 0.79
CA GLY A 486 4.97 -11.89 1.87
C GLY A 486 4.21 -10.59 2.13
N GLY A 487 4.48 -9.51 1.39
CA GLY A 487 3.83 -8.22 1.61
C GLY A 487 2.31 -8.25 1.41
N GLY A 488 1.59 -7.63 2.34
CA GLY A 488 0.14 -7.47 2.31
C GLY A 488 -0.65 -8.70 2.75
N VAL A 489 -0.23 -9.91 2.37
CA VAL A 489 -0.96 -11.17 2.59
C VAL A 489 -0.20 -12.20 3.44
N GLY A 490 1.04 -11.92 3.81
CA GLY A 490 1.86 -12.77 4.67
C GLY A 490 2.89 -13.63 3.93
N ILE A 491 3.84 -14.18 4.68
CA ILE A 491 4.91 -15.04 4.20
C ILE A 491 4.34 -16.27 3.49
N GLY A 492 4.91 -16.61 2.33
CA GLY A 492 4.47 -17.74 1.49
C GLY A 492 3.36 -17.42 0.49
N ARG A 493 2.80 -16.18 0.51
CA ARG A 493 1.57 -15.86 -0.22
C ARG A 493 1.71 -14.78 -1.27
N SER A 494 2.86 -14.10 -1.35
CA SER A 494 3.12 -13.11 -2.40
C SER A 494 4.60 -12.91 -2.69
N ILE A 495 4.90 -12.58 -3.95
CA ILE A 495 6.16 -11.99 -4.39
C ILE A 495 5.82 -10.70 -5.13
N HIS A 496 6.53 -9.62 -4.84
CA HIS A 496 6.28 -8.35 -5.50
C HIS A 496 7.55 -7.52 -5.66
N ALA A 497 7.53 -6.63 -6.64
CA ALA A 497 8.64 -5.76 -6.98
C ALA A 497 8.27 -4.29 -6.83
N GLY A 498 9.24 -3.47 -6.48
CA GLY A 498 9.14 -2.02 -6.41
C GLY A 498 10.21 -1.35 -7.27
N GLN A 499 9.90 -0.17 -7.78
CA GLN A 499 10.84 0.72 -8.43
C GLN A 499 10.61 2.15 -7.99
N VAL A 500 11.68 2.94 -7.96
CA VAL A 500 11.63 4.37 -7.64
C VAL A 500 12.62 5.12 -8.51
N CYS A 501 12.21 6.31 -8.94
CA CYS A 501 13.00 7.25 -9.72
C CYS A 501 13.11 8.59 -9.01
N VAL A 502 14.11 9.40 -9.38
CA VAL A 502 14.26 10.77 -8.91
C VAL A 502 14.26 11.71 -10.11
N ALA A 503 13.37 12.69 -10.10
CA ALA A 503 13.32 13.80 -11.03
C ALA A 503 14.18 14.93 -10.43
N ASP A 504 15.41 15.06 -10.88
CA ASP A 504 16.38 16.03 -10.35
C ASP A 504 16.67 17.21 -11.30
N GLY A 505 15.94 17.27 -12.41
CA GLY A 505 16.08 18.29 -13.44
C GLY A 505 17.18 18.00 -14.48
N SER A 506 17.97 16.93 -14.33
CA SER A 506 19.00 16.58 -15.30
C SER A 506 18.42 15.87 -16.54
N GLU A 507 19.15 15.96 -17.67
CA GLU A 507 18.81 15.25 -18.89
C GLU A 507 18.80 13.71 -18.66
N MET A 508 19.77 13.21 -17.88
CA MET A 508 19.84 11.79 -17.55
C MET A 508 18.60 11.32 -16.77
N ALA A 509 18.16 12.08 -15.78
CA ALA A 509 16.94 11.78 -15.02
C ALA A 509 15.73 11.77 -15.94
N GLY A 510 15.57 12.75 -16.84
CA GLY A 510 14.48 12.79 -17.81
C GLY A 510 14.43 11.53 -18.68
N ARG A 511 15.56 11.09 -19.22
CA ARG A 511 15.65 9.86 -20.04
C ARG A 511 15.40 8.58 -19.26
N LYS A 512 15.81 8.51 -17.99
CA LYS A 512 15.50 7.39 -17.09
C LYS A 512 14.02 7.34 -16.76
N LEU A 513 13.42 8.47 -16.39
CA LEU A 513 12.00 8.60 -16.08
C LEU A 513 11.12 8.18 -17.25
N GLU A 514 11.39 8.70 -18.45
CA GLU A 514 10.65 8.30 -19.65
C GLU A 514 10.67 6.78 -19.82
N ARG A 515 11.82 6.13 -19.71
CA ARG A 515 11.97 4.71 -19.95
C ARG A 515 11.38 3.83 -18.86
N VAL A 516 11.69 4.12 -17.61
CA VAL A 516 11.21 3.34 -16.46
C VAL A 516 9.69 3.46 -16.36
N LEU A 517 9.16 4.68 -16.45
CA LEU A 517 7.73 4.94 -16.29
C LEU A 517 6.89 4.57 -17.52
N THR A 518 7.52 4.21 -18.64
CA THR A 518 6.89 3.51 -19.77
C THR A 518 6.91 2.00 -19.55
N ASN A 519 8.09 1.42 -19.22
CA ASN A 519 8.25 -0.03 -19.18
C ASN A 519 7.58 -0.68 -17.98
N ASP A 520 7.58 -0.01 -16.83
CA ASP A 520 6.97 -0.53 -15.61
C ASP A 520 5.46 -0.79 -15.75
N PRO A 521 4.61 0.18 -16.16
CA PRO A 521 3.19 -0.08 -16.39
C PRO A 521 2.91 -0.95 -17.62
N ALA A 522 3.80 -0.99 -18.61
CA ALA A 522 3.69 -1.92 -19.74
C ALA A 522 3.63 -3.38 -19.29
N MET A 523 4.34 -3.73 -18.21
CA MET A 523 4.30 -5.07 -17.63
C MET A 523 2.88 -5.48 -17.20
N GLY A 524 2.05 -4.55 -16.77
CA GLY A 524 0.64 -4.81 -16.48
C GLY A 524 -0.16 -5.14 -17.73
N VAL A 525 -0.02 -4.34 -18.78
CA VAL A 525 -0.66 -4.58 -20.08
C VAL A 525 -0.22 -5.94 -20.65
N ILE A 526 1.08 -6.20 -20.67
CA ILE A 526 1.66 -7.46 -21.20
C ILE A 526 1.10 -8.67 -20.44
N ARG A 527 1.16 -8.65 -19.11
CA ARG A 527 0.69 -9.75 -18.27
C ARG A 527 -0.78 -10.07 -18.47
N HIS A 528 -1.63 -9.03 -18.52
CA HIS A 528 -3.07 -9.23 -18.69
C HIS A 528 -3.42 -9.63 -20.14
N THR A 529 -2.68 -9.15 -21.13
CA THR A 529 -2.82 -9.64 -22.52
C THR A 529 -2.43 -11.12 -22.62
N ASP A 530 -1.31 -11.51 -21.99
CA ASP A 530 -0.85 -12.92 -21.95
C ASP A 530 -1.86 -13.83 -21.25
N ALA A 531 -2.52 -13.33 -20.22
CA ALA A 531 -3.57 -14.05 -19.48
C ALA A 531 -4.93 -14.09 -20.21
N GLY A 532 -5.06 -13.46 -21.39
CA GLY A 532 -6.25 -13.55 -22.23
C GLY A 532 -7.35 -12.52 -21.92
N TYR A 533 -7.00 -11.37 -21.32
CA TYR A 533 -7.94 -10.26 -21.14
C TYR A 533 -8.05 -9.43 -22.44
N ASP A 534 -9.24 -9.37 -23.03
CA ASP A 534 -9.50 -8.63 -24.28
C ASP A 534 -9.19 -7.13 -24.13
N GLU A 535 -9.57 -6.53 -23.01
CA GLU A 535 -9.30 -5.11 -22.71
C GLU A 535 -7.80 -4.80 -22.74
N ALA A 536 -6.95 -5.70 -22.21
CA ALA A 536 -5.50 -5.53 -22.23
C ALA A 536 -4.93 -5.67 -23.65
N ALA A 537 -5.45 -6.60 -24.45
CA ALA A 537 -5.06 -6.79 -25.85
C ALA A 537 -5.43 -5.56 -26.71
N GLU A 538 -6.60 -4.96 -26.47
CA GLU A 538 -7.01 -3.72 -27.11
C GLU A 538 -6.07 -2.57 -26.75
N VAL A 539 -5.73 -2.39 -25.47
CA VAL A 539 -4.77 -1.38 -25.01
C VAL A 539 -3.39 -1.60 -25.60
N ALA A 540 -2.92 -2.86 -25.65
CA ALA A 540 -1.64 -3.21 -26.26
C ALA A 540 -1.61 -2.78 -27.74
N THR A 541 -2.66 -3.07 -28.49
CA THR A 541 -2.79 -2.70 -29.92
C THR A 541 -2.85 -1.18 -30.09
N GLN A 542 -3.72 -0.49 -29.35
CA GLN A 542 -3.94 0.95 -29.48
C GLN A 542 -2.71 1.79 -29.08
N ARG A 543 -1.96 1.33 -28.09
CA ARG A 543 -0.82 2.06 -27.54
C ARG A 543 0.55 1.49 -27.94
N GLY A 544 0.58 0.51 -28.86
CA GLY A 544 1.79 -0.04 -29.45
C GLY A 544 2.65 -0.88 -28.50
N VAL A 545 2.04 -1.53 -27.51
CA VAL A 545 2.75 -2.49 -26.66
C VAL A 545 2.90 -3.80 -27.43
N ARG A 546 4.12 -4.23 -27.65
CA ARG A 546 4.41 -5.46 -28.40
C ARG A 546 4.27 -6.69 -27.51
N VAL A 547 3.30 -7.55 -27.84
CA VAL A 547 3.08 -8.85 -27.22
C VAL A 547 3.17 -9.92 -28.31
N PRO A 548 4.36 -10.52 -28.54
CA PRO A 548 4.64 -11.32 -29.75
C PRO A 548 3.67 -12.47 -29.99
N MET A 549 3.12 -13.08 -28.95
CA MET A 549 2.16 -14.19 -29.09
C MET A 549 0.71 -13.72 -29.36
N ALA A 550 0.42 -12.43 -29.14
CA ALA A 550 -0.87 -11.83 -29.45
C ALA A 550 -0.88 -11.07 -30.81
N GLU A 551 0.29 -10.86 -31.41
CA GLU A 551 0.47 -10.29 -32.76
C GLU A 551 0.16 -11.37 -33.83
N GLN A 552 -1.13 -11.73 -34.06
CA GLN A 552 -1.55 -12.63 -35.17
C GLN A 552 -2.50 -11.97 -36.13
#